data_ba194028d25801591b9cbde54d3f06aa
#
_entry.id   ba194028d25801591b9cbde54d3f06aa
#
_cell.length_a   1.000
_cell.length_b   1.000
_cell.length_c   1.000
_cell.angle_alpha   90.00
_cell.angle_beta   90.00
_cell.angle_gamma   90.00
#
_symmetry.space_group_name_H-M   'P 1'
#
loop_
_entity.id
_entity.type
_entity.pdbx_description
1 polymer ?
#
loop_
_entity_poly.entity_id
_entity_poly.type
_entity_poly.pdbx_seq_one_letter_code
_entity_poly.pdbx_strand_id
1 'polypeptide(L)'
;LYVSLMLLYKTYGRKLHLYSHPIILGFRKIPMGVGLSPFLLAQFTSAICSVVRRAFPHCLAFSYIDDVVLGAKSVQHLESLYTAVTNFLLSLGIHLNPHKTKRWGYSLNFMGYVIGSWGTLPQEHIVQKIKMCFRKLPVNRPIDWKVCQRIVGLLGFA
;
A
#
# COMPACT_ATOMS: atom_id res chain seq x y z
N LEU A 1 2.24 11.63 0.12
CA LEU A 1 3.09 12.02 -1.03
C LEU A 1 2.19 12.37 -2.20
N TYR A 2 1.65 13.61 -2.27
CA TYR A 2 0.76 14.04 -3.35
C TYR A 2 1.45 14.96 -4.33
N VAL A 3 1.16 14.73 -5.60
CA VAL A 3 1.76 15.37 -6.77
C VAL A 3 1.03 16.66 -7.10
N SER A 4 1.72 17.78 -6.98
CA SER A 4 1.25 19.08 -7.52
C SER A 4 1.81 19.40 -8.93
N LEU A 5 2.64 18.55 -9.50
CA LEU A 5 3.42 18.88 -10.70
C LEU A 5 2.69 18.65 -12.04
N MET A 6 1.67 17.76 -12.09
CA MET A 6 0.92 17.55 -13.34
C MET A 6 0.08 18.77 -13.75
N LEU A 7 -0.33 19.60 -12.82
CA LEU A 7 -1.04 20.86 -13.13
C LEU A 7 -0.12 21.91 -13.78
N LEU A 8 1.12 21.98 -13.36
CA LEU A 8 2.12 22.89 -13.95
C LEU A 8 2.46 22.51 -15.40
N TYR A 9 2.56 21.24 -15.73
CA TYR A 9 2.83 20.78 -17.09
C TYR A 9 1.70 21.15 -18.06
N LYS A 10 0.44 21.01 -17.67
CA LYS A 10 -0.70 21.41 -18.50
C LYS A 10 -0.85 22.94 -18.66
N THR A 11 -0.51 23.70 -17.64
CA THR A 11 -0.70 25.16 -17.66
C THR A 11 0.45 25.90 -18.33
N TYR A 12 1.68 25.36 -18.24
CA TYR A 12 2.88 25.99 -18.78
C TYR A 12 3.38 25.38 -20.10
N GLY A 13 2.87 24.25 -20.53
CA GLY A 13 3.31 23.58 -21.75
C GLY A 13 3.16 24.41 -23.03
N ARG A 14 2.21 25.34 -23.08
CA ARG A 14 2.06 26.29 -24.20
C ARG A 14 2.99 27.51 -24.14
N LYS A 15 3.57 27.84 -22.98
CA LYS A 15 4.49 28.99 -22.80
C LYS A 15 5.96 28.61 -22.89
N LEU A 16 6.30 27.32 -22.86
CA LEU A 16 7.69 26.84 -22.94
C LEU A 16 8.37 27.08 -24.30
N HIS A 17 7.59 27.32 -25.35
CA HIS A 17 8.14 27.67 -26.67
C HIS A 17 8.75 29.09 -26.77
N LEU A 18 8.60 29.92 -25.73
CA LEU A 18 9.14 31.28 -25.71
C LEU A 18 10.54 31.39 -25.10
N TYR A 19 11.10 30.31 -24.56
CA TYR A 19 12.45 30.33 -23.95
C TYR A 19 13.46 29.67 -24.89
N SER A 20 14.53 30.38 -25.17
CA SER A 20 15.65 29.93 -26.00
C SER A 20 16.51 28.83 -25.34
N HIS A 21 16.24 28.49 -24.08
CA HIS A 21 16.97 27.48 -23.32
C HIS A 21 16.03 26.42 -22.76
N PRO A 22 16.42 25.13 -22.75
CA PRO A 22 15.63 24.06 -22.16
C PRO A 22 15.52 24.26 -20.64
N ILE A 23 14.28 24.26 -20.14
CA ILE A 23 14.01 24.28 -18.71
C ILE A 23 13.98 22.85 -18.24
N ILE A 24 14.91 22.47 -17.36
CA ILE A 24 14.94 21.15 -16.71
C ILE A 24 14.11 21.24 -15.44
N LEU A 25 13.01 20.49 -15.40
CA LEU A 25 12.14 20.36 -14.23
C LEU A 25 12.42 19.03 -13.53
N GLY A 26 12.68 19.10 -12.22
CA GLY A 26 12.84 17.93 -11.37
C GLY A 26 11.61 17.71 -10.46
N PHE A 27 11.35 16.46 -10.11
CA PHE A 27 10.32 16.12 -9.12
C PHE A 27 10.86 16.36 -7.70
N ARG A 28 10.12 17.11 -6.90
CA ARG A 28 10.42 17.26 -5.45
C ARG A 28 9.85 16.12 -4.61
N LYS A 29 8.95 15.30 -5.17
CA LYS A 29 8.30 14.15 -4.53
C LYS A 29 8.27 13.00 -5.53
N ILE A 30 8.13 11.77 -5.05
CA ILE A 30 7.97 10.60 -5.92
C ILE A 30 6.69 10.77 -6.75
N PRO A 31 6.76 10.82 -8.10
CA PRO A 31 5.58 11.03 -8.94
C PRO A 31 4.73 9.77 -9.00
N MET A 32 3.40 9.94 -9.01
CA MET A 32 2.48 8.84 -9.27
C MET A 32 2.47 8.50 -10.77
N GLY A 33 2.32 7.22 -11.10
CA GLY A 33 2.23 6.73 -12.49
C GLY A 33 3.57 6.51 -13.20
N VAL A 34 4.68 6.78 -12.54
CA VAL A 34 6.01 6.37 -13.03
C VAL A 34 6.33 4.96 -12.53
N GLY A 35 6.72 4.05 -13.43
CA GLY A 35 6.93 2.64 -13.09
C GLY A 35 7.92 2.37 -11.95
N LEU A 36 8.89 3.26 -11.75
CA LEU A 36 9.88 3.17 -10.66
C LEU A 36 9.34 3.62 -9.29
N SER A 37 8.27 4.42 -9.27
CA SER A 37 7.76 5.03 -8.03
C SER A 37 7.32 4.02 -6.97
N PRO A 38 6.58 2.93 -7.28
CA PRO A 38 6.22 1.92 -6.30
C PRO A 38 7.45 1.22 -5.70
N PHE A 39 8.48 0.98 -6.52
CA PHE A 39 9.72 0.37 -6.06
C PHE A 39 10.45 1.28 -5.07
N LEU A 40 10.63 2.56 -5.39
CA LEU A 40 11.27 3.53 -4.49
C LEU A 40 10.51 3.67 -3.18
N LEU A 41 9.17 3.72 -3.24
CA LEU A 41 8.34 3.81 -2.05
C LEU A 41 8.45 2.55 -1.19
N ALA A 42 8.44 1.36 -1.79
CA ALA A 42 8.61 0.10 -1.08
C ALA A 42 9.99 0.01 -0.40
N GLN A 43 11.07 0.46 -1.05
CA GLN A 43 12.40 0.53 -0.44
C GLN A 43 12.42 1.49 0.76
N PHE A 44 11.80 2.64 0.63
CA PHE A 44 11.72 3.64 1.68
C PHE A 44 10.94 3.13 2.90
N THR A 45 9.74 2.57 2.71
CA THR A 45 8.93 2.02 3.81
C THR A 45 9.58 0.79 4.45
N SER A 46 10.26 -0.05 3.66
CA SER A 46 11.05 -1.17 4.16
C SER A 46 12.22 -0.71 5.04
N ALA A 47 12.91 0.36 4.67
CA ALA A 47 13.95 0.97 5.49
C ALA A 47 13.40 1.47 6.84
N ILE A 48 12.24 2.15 6.82
CA ILE A 48 11.54 2.56 8.06
C ILE A 48 11.24 1.34 8.94
N CYS A 49 10.64 0.29 8.39
CA CYS A 49 10.35 -0.93 9.13
C CYS A 49 11.63 -1.58 9.72
N SER A 50 12.75 -1.49 9.01
CA SER A 50 14.04 -2.00 9.49
C SER A 50 14.55 -1.23 10.69
N VAL A 51 14.43 0.11 10.69
CA VAL A 51 14.77 0.96 11.84
C VAL A 51 13.87 0.61 13.03
N VAL A 52 12.56 0.49 12.79
CA VAL A 52 11.59 0.14 13.84
C VAL A 52 11.91 -1.22 14.46
N ARG A 53 12.18 -2.26 13.66
CA ARG A 53 12.54 -3.59 14.17
C ARG A 53 13.83 -3.60 15.01
N ARG A 54 14.81 -2.77 14.66
CA ARG A 54 16.04 -2.62 15.47
C ARG A 54 15.77 -1.92 16.81
N ALA A 55 14.91 -0.90 16.81
CA ALA A 55 14.57 -0.18 18.02
C ALA A 55 13.61 -0.97 18.94
N PHE A 56 12.78 -1.85 18.37
CA PHE A 56 11.77 -2.64 19.06
C PHE A 56 11.85 -4.13 18.65
N PRO A 57 12.86 -4.90 19.13
CA PRO A 57 13.12 -6.27 18.66
C PRO A 57 11.99 -7.27 18.93
N HIS A 58 11.11 -6.97 19.90
CA HIS A 58 9.98 -7.84 20.28
C HIS A 58 8.66 -7.45 19.57
N CYS A 59 8.71 -6.50 18.66
CA CYS A 59 7.56 -6.03 17.89
C CYS A 59 7.69 -6.42 16.42
N LEU A 60 6.54 -6.61 15.78
CA LEU A 60 6.47 -6.82 14.34
C LEU A 60 6.33 -5.47 13.63
N ALA A 61 7.08 -5.27 12.57
CA ALA A 61 6.91 -4.16 11.66
C ALA A 61 7.20 -4.63 10.23
N PHE A 62 6.24 -4.50 9.34
CA PHE A 62 6.41 -4.81 7.92
C PHE A 62 5.60 -3.83 7.08
N SER A 63 5.97 -3.72 5.82
CA SER A 63 5.36 -2.77 4.89
C SER A 63 5.03 -3.42 3.55
N TYR A 64 4.01 -2.87 2.91
CA TYR A 64 3.69 -3.16 1.53
C TYR A 64 3.39 -1.84 0.81
N ILE A 65 4.32 -1.42 -0.04
CA ILE A 65 4.33 -0.15 -0.74
C ILE A 65 4.19 1.02 0.26
N ASP A 66 3.00 1.58 0.42
CA ASP A 66 2.66 2.71 1.30
C ASP A 66 2.01 2.31 2.62
N ASP A 67 1.57 1.07 2.75
CA ASP A 67 0.98 0.54 3.97
C ASP A 67 2.06 0.00 4.92
N VAL A 68 1.97 0.35 6.19
CA VAL A 68 2.84 -0.15 7.27
C VAL A 68 1.99 -0.83 8.33
N VAL A 69 2.36 -2.04 8.69
CA VAL A 69 1.70 -2.83 9.74
C VAL A 69 2.65 -3.00 10.92
N LEU A 70 2.12 -2.72 12.10
CA LEU A 70 2.80 -2.87 13.38
C LEU A 70 2.08 -3.96 14.19
N GLY A 71 2.84 -4.77 14.92
CA GLY A 71 2.29 -5.79 15.81
C GLY A 71 3.10 -5.89 17.09
N ALA A 72 2.43 -6.14 18.21
CA ALA A 72 3.04 -6.36 19.51
C ALA A 72 2.26 -7.39 20.33
N LYS A 73 2.91 -7.97 21.35
CA LYS A 73 2.29 -8.99 22.21
C LYS A 73 1.23 -8.44 23.17
N SER A 74 1.23 -7.13 23.44
CA SER A 74 0.22 -6.47 24.30
C SER A 74 -0.20 -5.13 23.69
N VAL A 75 -1.39 -4.67 24.06
CA VAL A 75 -1.93 -3.38 23.63
C VAL A 75 -1.03 -2.22 24.08
N GLN A 76 -0.51 -2.28 25.32
CA GLN A 76 0.39 -1.26 25.85
C GLN A 76 1.68 -1.14 25.04
N HIS A 77 2.30 -2.28 24.70
CA HIS A 77 3.48 -2.28 23.83
C HIS A 77 3.15 -1.78 22.43
N LEU A 78 1.96 -2.13 21.89
CA LEU A 78 1.54 -1.64 20.58
C LEU A 78 1.29 -0.13 20.57
N GLU A 79 0.71 0.42 21.62
CA GLU A 79 0.50 1.88 21.76
C GLU A 79 1.82 2.64 21.90
N SER A 80 2.75 2.13 22.69
CA SER A 80 4.10 2.70 22.80
C SER A 80 4.83 2.67 21.46
N LEU A 81 4.76 1.54 20.76
CA LEU A 81 5.34 1.36 19.42
C LEU A 81 4.69 2.33 18.42
N TYR A 82 3.36 2.41 18.39
CA TYR A 82 2.62 3.31 17.51
C TYR A 82 3.01 4.77 17.71
N THR A 83 3.08 5.21 18.97
CA THR A 83 3.49 6.57 19.34
C THR A 83 4.92 6.86 18.90
N ALA A 84 5.85 5.95 19.17
CA ALA A 84 7.25 6.11 18.78
C ALA A 84 7.41 6.17 17.24
N VAL A 85 6.74 5.27 16.52
CA VAL A 85 6.78 5.24 15.04
C VAL A 85 6.13 6.50 14.46
N THR A 86 5.01 6.96 15.01
CA THR A 86 4.34 8.18 14.56
C THR A 86 5.24 9.40 14.75
N ASN A 87 5.87 9.55 15.89
CA ASN A 87 6.79 10.65 16.18
C ASN A 87 8.03 10.59 15.26
N PHE A 88 8.55 9.39 15.02
CA PHE A 88 9.65 9.19 14.08
C PHE A 88 9.26 9.59 12.65
N LEU A 89 8.09 9.19 12.17
CA LEU A 89 7.60 9.58 10.84
C LEU A 89 7.40 11.10 10.75
N LEU A 90 6.82 11.73 11.79
CA LEU A 90 6.65 13.18 11.86
C LEU A 90 8.00 13.91 11.81
N SER A 91 9.03 13.40 12.49
CA SER A 91 10.38 13.99 12.44
C SER A 91 11.00 13.95 11.04
N LEU A 92 10.56 13.00 10.19
CA LEU A 92 10.92 12.90 8.78
C LEU A 92 10.00 13.72 7.85
N GLY A 93 9.04 14.47 8.40
CA GLY A 93 8.05 15.24 7.62
C GLY A 93 6.96 14.37 6.98
N ILE A 94 6.77 13.14 7.47
CA ILE A 94 5.76 12.20 6.96
C ILE A 94 4.53 12.25 7.85
N HIS A 95 3.39 12.60 7.26
CA HIS A 95 2.12 12.67 7.95
C HIS A 95 1.26 11.45 7.61
N LEU A 96 0.81 10.74 8.65
CA LEU A 96 -0.13 9.64 8.49
C LEU A 96 -1.53 10.17 8.17
N ASN A 97 -2.26 9.46 7.30
CA ASN A 97 -3.66 9.78 7.04
C ASN A 97 -4.54 9.27 8.20
N PRO A 98 -5.16 10.15 9.02
CA PRO A 98 -5.91 9.72 10.19
C PRO A 98 -7.15 8.88 9.86
N HIS A 99 -7.76 9.10 8.68
CA HIS A 99 -8.94 8.33 8.23
C HIS A 99 -8.62 6.92 7.78
N LYS A 100 -7.38 6.67 7.33
CA LYS A 100 -6.92 5.34 6.89
C LYS A 100 -6.14 4.60 7.96
N THR A 101 -5.59 5.31 8.93
CA THR A 101 -4.77 4.72 9.99
C THR A 101 -5.66 4.08 11.06
N LYS A 102 -5.55 2.76 11.20
CA LYS A 102 -6.17 2.03 12.31
C LYS A 102 -5.18 1.98 13.46
N ARG A 103 -5.57 2.48 14.61
CA ARG A 103 -4.67 2.61 15.75
C ARG A 103 -4.31 1.25 16.36
N TRP A 104 -5.30 0.40 16.60
CA TRP A 104 -5.10 -0.99 17.05
C TRP A 104 -6.38 -1.82 16.92
N GLY A 105 -6.24 -3.13 17.00
CA GLY A 105 -7.34 -4.09 16.94
C GLY A 105 -6.83 -5.52 17.08
N TYR A 106 -7.72 -6.46 17.39
CA TYR A 106 -7.40 -7.89 17.43
C TYR A 106 -7.32 -8.51 16.04
N SER A 107 -7.81 -7.82 15.04
CA SER A 107 -7.70 -8.20 13.63
C SER A 107 -7.47 -6.99 12.75
N LEU A 108 -6.80 -7.20 11.62
CA LEU A 108 -6.45 -6.20 10.64
C LEU A 108 -6.75 -6.69 9.24
N ASN A 109 -7.40 -5.84 8.44
CA ASN A 109 -7.53 -6.08 7.00
C ASN A 109 -6.27 -5.56 6.30
N PHE A 110 -5.53 -6.46 5.65
CA PHE A 110 -4.30 -6.13 4.97
C PHE A 110 -4.14 -6.98 3.71
N MET A 111 -3.87 -6.36 2.56
CA MET A 111 -3.65 -7.02 1.26
C MET A 111 -4.70 -8.06 0.87
N GLY A 112 -5.97 -7.82 1.18
CA GLY A 112 -7.05 -8.77 0.85
C GLY A 112 -7.27 -9.88 1.90
N TYR A 113 -6.49 -9.87 2.98
CA TYR A 113 -6.62 -10.80 4.10
C TYR A 113 -7.12 -10.12 5.36
N VAL A 114 -7.76 -10.90 6.23
CA VAL A 114 -7.97 -10.56 7.64
C VAL A 114 -6.90 -11.31 8.44
N ILE A 115 -6.03 -10.57 9.09
CA ILE A 115 -4.94 -11.10 9.93
C ILE A 115 -5.36 -10.92 11.39
N GLY A 116 -5.33 -11.97 12.18
CA GLY A 116 -5.66 -11.94 13.60
C GLY A 116 -4.81 -12.91 14.42
N SER A 117 -5.04 -12.95 15.72
CA SER A 117 -4.35 -13.89 16.63
C SER A 117 -4.64 -15.37 16.30
N TRP A 118 -5.75 -15.65 15.62
CA TRP A 118 -6.20 -16.96 15.17
C TRP A 118 -5.61 -17.37 13.81
N GLY A 119 -4.88 -16.47 13.12
CA GLY A 119 -4.27 -16.74 11.81
C GLY A 119 -4.67 -15.71 10.75
N THR A 120 -4.65 -16.14 9.50
CA THR A 120 -4.93 -15.30 8.33
C THR A 120 -6.00 -15.96 7.48
N LEU A 121 -7.05 -15.19 7.12
CA LEU A 121 -8.15 -15.62 6.23
C LEU A 121 -8.33 -14.60 5.11
N PRO A 122 -8.75 -15.02 3.90
CA PRO A 122 -9.18 -14.11 2.85
C PRO A 122 -10.35 -13.26 3.32
N GLN A 123 -10.39 -11.99 2.89
CA GLN A 123 -11.52 -11.12 3.17
C GLN A 123 -12.80 -11.67 2.52
N GLU A 124 -13.94 -11.56 3.21
CA GLU A 124 -15.22 -12.11 2.76
C GLU A 124 -15.60 -11.66 1.33
N HIS A 125 -15.32 -10.41 0.98
CA HIS A 125 -15.62 -9.92 -0.37
C HIS A 125 -14.82 -10.65 -1.47
N ILE A 126 -13.60 -11.15 -1.17
CA ILE A 126 -12.79 -11.96 -2.10
C ILE A 126 -13.40 -13.36 -2.23
N VAL A 127 -13.76 -13.97 -1.10
CA VAL A 127 -14.43 -15.28 -1.07
C VAL A 127 -15.73 -15.23 -1.88
N GLN A 128 -16.53 -14.17 -1.70
CA GLN A 128 -17.77 -13.98 -2.45
C GLN A 128 -17.52 -13.81 -3.95
N LYS A 129 -16.50 -13.05 -4.34
CA LYS A 129 -16.12 -12.92 -5.77
C LYS A 129 -15.72 -14.27 -6.37
N ILE A 130 -14.96 -15.08 -5.64
CA ILE A 130 -14.60 -16.44 -6.07
C ILE A 130 -15.86 -17.28 -6.26
N LYS A 131 -16.73 -17.35 -5.25
CA LYS A 131 -18.00 -18.10 -5.33
C LYS A 131 -18.85 -17.66 -6.52
N MET A 132 -18.95 -16.34 -6.77
CA MET A 132 -19.72 -15.81 -7.91
C MET A 132 -19.09 -16.18 -9.26
N CYS A 133 -17.76 -16.19 -9.36
CA CYS A 133 -17.09 -16.63 -10.59
C CYS A 133 -17.39 -18.09 -10.89
N PHE A 134 -17.29 -18.98 -9.91
CA PHE A 134 -17.58 -20.41 -10.12
C PHE A 134 -19.06 -20.68 -10.46
N ARG A 135 -20.01 -19.97 -9.83
CA ARG A 135 -21.44 -20.11 -10.14
C ARG A 135 -21.80 -19.69 -11.58
N LYS A 136 -21.00 -18.83 -12.19
CA LYS A 136 -21.22 -18.34 -13.57
C LYS A 136 -20.48 -19.15 -14.63
N LEU A 137 -19.74 -20.19 -14.24
CA LEU A 137 -19.05 -21.03 -15.22
C LEU A 137 -20.08 -21.83 -16.02
N PRO A 138 -19.95 -21.87 -17.36
CA PRO A 138 -20.81 -22.69 -18.20
C PRO A 138 -20.51 -24.16 -17.94
N VAL A 139 -21.56 -24.97 -17.84
CA VAL A 139 -21.46 -26.44 -17.80
C VAL A 139 -21.38 -26.93 -19.25
N ASN A 140 -20.42 -27.78 -19.56
CA ASN A 140 -20.24 -28.42 -20.88
C ASN A 140 -19.99 -27.45 -22.06
N ARG A 141 -19.39 -26.28 -21.80
CA ARG A 141 -18.95 -25.33 -22.85
C ARG A 141 -17.51 -24.88 -22.56
N PRO A 142 -16.74 -24.51 -23.62
CA PRO A 142 -15.42 -23.90 -23.44
C PRO A 142 -15.51 -22.64 -22.58
N ILE A 143 -14.58 -22.47 -21.66
CA ILE A 143 -14.50 -21.29 -20.78
C ILE A 143 -13.60 -20.27 -21.47
N ASP A 144 -14.03 -19.01 -21.51
CA ASP A 144 -13.21 -17.90 -22.01
C ASP A 144 -11.92 -17.80 -21.18
N TRP A 145 -10.78 -17.64 -21.86
CA TRP A 145 -9.47 -17.45 -21.25
C TRP A 145 -9.45 -16.32 -20.21
N LYS A 146 -10.14 -15.20 -20.46
CA LYS A 146 -10.22 -14.07 -19.53
C LYS A 146 -10.92 -14.46 -18.23
N VAL A 147 -11.90 -15.34 -18.28
CA VAL A 147 -12.59 -15.87 -17.09
C VAL A 147 -11.66 -16.77 -16.32
N CYS A 148 -10.91 -17.65 -16.99
CA CYS A 148 -9.89 -18.50 -16.36
C CYS A 148 -8.82 -17.64 -15.66
N GLN A 149 -8.27 -16.66 -16.36
CA GLN A 149 -7.26 -15.75 -15.82
C GLN A 149 -7.76 -15.00 -14.57
N ARG A 150 -9.03 -14.55 -14.58
CA ARG A 150 -9.66 -13.90 -13.44
C ARG A 150 -9.81 -14.83 -12.24
N ILE A 151 -10.21 -16.09 -12.49
CA ILE A 151 -10.36 -17.10 -11.42
C ILE A 151 -8.99 -17.42 -10.81
N VAL A 152 -7.99 -17.67 -11.64
CA VAL A 152 -6.62 -17.93 -11.16
C VAL A 152 -6.08 -16.77 -10.34
N GLY A 153 -6.29 -15.52 -10.77
CA GLY A 153 -5.92 -14.33 -10.00
C GLY A 153 -6.63 -14.23 -8.66
N LEU A 154 -7.91 -14.62 -8.59
CA LEU A 154 -8.67 -14.62 -7.33
C LEU A 154 -8.25 -15.77 -6.40
N LEU A 155 -7.96 -16.95 -6.95
CA LEU A 155 -7.48 -18.12 -6.17
C LEU A 155 -6.08 -17.88 -5.57
N GLY A 156 -5.27 -17.01 -6.16
CA GLY A 156 -3.99 -16.59 -5.59
C GLY A 156 -4.12 -15.86 -4.23
N PHE A 157 -5.36 -15.48 -3.85
CA PHE A 157 -5.68 -14.93 -2.53
C PHE A 157 -6.32 -15.97 -1.56
N ALA A 158 -6.62 -17.17 -2.00
CA ALA A 158 -7.26 -18.20 -1.18
C ALA A 158 -6.23 -19.16 -0.61
#